data_573892e1a0361fe9f68e02076b88c4f6
#
_entry.id   573892e1a0361fe9f68e02076b88c4f6
#
_cell.length_a   1.000
_cell.length_b   1.000
_cell.length_c   1.000
_cell.angle_alpha   90.00
_cell.angle_beta   90.00
_cell.angle_gamma   90.00
#
_symmetry.space_group_name_H-M   'P 1'
#
loop_
_entity.id
_entity.type
_entity.pdbx_description
1 polymer ?
#
loop_
_entity_poly.entity_id
_entity_poly.type
_entity_poly.pdbx_seq_one_letter_code
_entity_poly.pdbx_strand_id
1 'polypeptide(L)'
;MILSVSRRTDIPRWYSEWLLRRLRAGEVLVRNPYRPGQLRRVPLSPAVVDAIVFWTKDPAPLLPWLDELDGMGYRYLFQFTLTPYGPEIEPGLRDKRAIVETFQALGRRLGRERVLWRYDPILFTDAIGLTWHEARFRKLCKALSPFTDQVTVSFLDPYPGRPMGGLRPPNALEMQELAAMLGQTAKEYHLSIVACCEAGDFSPHGIGRAACIDWARLERLCGGPLRLGPDRGQRPGCGCWTSAAI
;
A
#
# COMPACT_ATOMS: atom_id res chain seq x y z
N MET A 1 -15.80 -8.27 8.03
CA MET A 1 -14.79 -7.32 8.56
C MET A 1 -13.64 -7.20 7.58
N ILE A 2 -13.13 -5.99 7.32
CA ILE A 2 -11.89 -5.81 6.57
C ILE A 2 -10.70 -5.85 7.53
N LEU A 3 -9.76 -6.77 7.28
CA LEU A 3 -8.57 -6.94 8.08
C LEU A 3 -7.38 -6.23 7.43
N SER A 4 -6.91 -5.13 8.02
CA SER A 4 -5.72 -4.39 7.55
C SER A 4 -4.45 -4.96 8.19
N VAL A 5 -3.59 -5.61 7.39
CA VAL A 5 -2.39 -6.37 7.84
C VAL A 5 -1.11 -5.81 7.21
N SER A 6 -0.31 -4.95 7.84
CA SER A 6 -0.72 -4.02 8.89
C SER A 6 -0.08 -2.66 8.58
N ARG A 7 -0.64 -1.58 9.14
CA ARG A 7 -0.08 -0.22 9.00
C ARG A 7 1.04 0.07 10.02
N ARG A 8 1.36 -0.87 10.92
CA ARG A 8 2.36 -0.68 12.00
C ARG A 8 3.70 -1.33 11.72
N THR A 9 3.67 -2.47 11.04
CA THR A 9 4.86 -3.22 10.63
C THR A 9 4.54 -4.01 9.37
N ASP A 10 5.56 -4.37 8.62
CA ASP A 10 5.43 -5.20 7.42
C ASP A 10 5.28 -6.67 7.83
N ILE A 11 4.02 -7.08 8.11
CA ILE A 11 3.71 -8.45 8.51
C ILE A 11 4.00 -9.46 7.40
N PRO A 12 3.63 -9.21 6.12
CA PRO A 12 3.98 -10.11 5.02
C PRO A 12 5.48 -10.38 4.90
N ARG A 13 6.32 -9.41 5.28
CA ARG A 13 7.77 -9.53 5.20
C ARG A 13 8.38 -10.23 6.41
N TRP A 14 7.96 -9.84 7.63
CA TRP A 14 8.67 -10.23 8.84
C TRP A 14 7.97 -11.29 9.69
N TYR A 15 6.65 -11.43 9.49
CA TYR A 15 5.79 -12.20 10.39
C TYR A 15 4.81 -13.11 9.65
N SER A 16 5.13 -13.57 8.42
CA SER A 16 4.26 -14.43 7.61
C SER A 16 3.85 -15.70 8.34
N GLU A 17 4.78 -16.44 8.93
CA GLU A 17 4.47 -17.65 9.70
C GLU A 17 3.58 -17.36 10.93
N TRP A 18 3.88 -16.28 11.66
CA TRP A 18 3.06 -15.86 12.79
C TRP A 18 1.65 -15.55 12.34
N LEU A 19 1.50 -14.85 11.24
CA LEU A 19 0.19 -14.54 10.66
C LEU A 19 -0.59 -15.81 10.35
N LEU A 20 0.04 -16.77 9.65
CA LEU A 20 -0.59 -18.05 9.31
C LEU A 20 -1.03 -18.81 10.57
N ARG A 21 -0.19 -18.86 11.59
CA ARG A 21 -0.56 -19.47 12.88
C ARG A 21 -1.78 -18.78 13.52
N ARG A 22 -1.92 -17.45 13.39
CA ARG A 22 -3.09 -16.73 13.91
C ARG A 22 -4.35 -16.98 13.08
N LEU A 23 -4.22 -17.02 11.76
CA LEU A 23 -5.33 -17.35 10.86
C LEU A 23 -5.84 -18.79 11.10
N ARG A 24 -4.96 -19.75 11.27
CA ARG A 24 -5.29 -21.15 11.64
C ARG A 24 -5.97 -21.22 13.02
N ALA A 25 -5.52 -20.43 13.98
CA ALA A 25 -6.13 -20.36 15.32
C ALA A 25 -7.48 -19.61 15.31
N GLY A 26 -7.84 -18.92 14.23
CA GLY A 26 -9.10 -18.19 14.08
C GLY A 26 -9.20 -16.91 14.91
N GLU A 27 -8.13 -16.51 15.60
CA GLU A 27 -8.13 -15.30 16.43
C GLU A 27 -6.74 -14.70 16.68
N VAL A 28 -6.71 -13.41 17.02
CA VAL A 28 -5.52 -12.72 17.49
C VAL A 28 -5.87 -11.78 18.66
N LEU A 29 -4.97 -11.71 19.63
CA LEU A 29 -5.03 -10.69 20.69
C LEU A 29 -4.22 -9.46 20.28
N VAL A 30 -4.88 -8.32 20.17
CA VAL A 30 -4.26 -7.04 19.81
C VAL A 30 -4.19 -6.15 21.04
N ARG A 31 -2.99 -5.69 21.36
CA ARG A 31 -2.77 -4.74 22.45
C ARG A 31 -3.08 -3.33 21.99
N ASN A 32 -3.84 -2.58 22.80
CA ASN A 32 -4.05 -1.16 22.54
C ASN A 32 -2.73 -0.41 22.70
N PRO A 33 -2.23 0.34 21.70
CA PRO A 33 -0.94 1.03 21.78
C PRO A 33 -0.94 2.17 22.78
N TYR A 34 -2.12 2.77 23.07
CA TYR A 34 -2.27 3.89 24.01
C TYR A 34 -2.64 3.43 25.43
N ARG A 35 -3.10 2.18 25.58
CA ARG A 35 -3.48 1.57 26.87
C ARG A 35 -2.95 0.13 26.90
N PRO A 36 -1.67 -0.10 27.23
CA PRO A 36 -1.01 -1.41 27.10
C PRO A 36 -1.65 -2.55 27.90
N GLY A 37 -2.38 -2.25 28.98
CA GLY A 37 -3.15 -3.23 29.76
C GLY A 37 -4.43 -3.68 29.08
N GLN A 38 -4.88 -3.01 28.01
CA GLN A 38 -6.11 -3.33 27.31
C GLN A 38 -5.81 -4.24 26.10
N LEU A 39 -6.29 -5.48 26.18
CA LEU A 39 -6.23 -6.47 25.10
C LEU A 39 -7.60 -6.58 24.43
N ARG A 40 -7.60 -6.60 23.10
CA ARG A 40 -8.79 -6.89 22.29
C ARG A 40 -8.59 -8.21 21.56
N ARG A 41 -9.56 -9.12 21.71
CA ARG A 41 -9.63 -10.34 20.88
C ARG A 41 -10.26 -9.97 19.55
N VAL A 42 -9.61 -10.32 18.45
CA VAL A 42 -10.09 -10.10 17.08
C VAL A 42 -10.30 -11.47 16.44
N PRO A 43 -11.54 -11.83 16.06
CA PRO A 43 -11.80 -13.07 15.34
C PRO A 43 -11.24 -12.97 13.93
N LEU A 44 -10.61 -14.05 13.44
CA LEU A 44 -9.95 -14.11 12.15
C LEU A 44 -10.55 -15.13 11.19
N SER A 45 -11.61 -15.86 11.56
CA SER A 45 -12.17 -16.86 10.66
C SER A 45 -12.68 -16.26 9.33
N PRO A 46 -12.63 -16.99 8.21
CA PRO A 46 -13.14 -16.52 6.92
C PRO A 46 -14.63 -16.15 6.94
N ALA A 47 -15.40 -16.67 7.90
CA ALA A 47 -16.80 -16.31 8.08
C ALA A 47 -17.01 -14.87 8.57
N VAL A 48 -16.01 -14.26 9.22
CA VAL A 48 -16.09 -12.89 9.75
C VAL A 48 -15.13 -11.91 9.05
N VAL A 49 -14.11 -12.42 8.36
CA VAL A 49 -13.16 -11.62 7.57
C VAL A 49 -13.62 -11.63 6.11
N ASP A 50 -14.19 -10.52 5.66
CA ASP A 50 -14.61 -10.36 4.27
C ASP A 50 -13.39 -10.31 3.32
N ALA A 51 -12.38 -9.51 3.70
CA ALA A 51 -11.13 -9.42 2.97
C ALA A 51 -9.95 -9.00 3.85
N ILE A 52 -8.74 -9.38 3.42
CA ILE A 52 -7.47 -8.94 4.01
C ILE A 52 -6.80 -7.95 3.06
N VAL A 53 -6.38 -6.80 3.60
CA VAL A 53 -5.54 -5.82 2.90
C VAL A 53 -4.13 -5.90 3.47
N PHE A 54 -3.21 -6.45 2.70
CA PHE A 54 -1.79 -6.54 3.05
C PHE A 54 -1.05 -5.25 2.69
N TRP A 55 -0.22 -4.77 3.62
CA TRP A 55 0.66 -3.62 3.42
C TRP A 55 2.09 -4.09 3.50
N THR A 56 2.86 -3.94 2.43
CA THR A 56 4.19 -4.53 2.40
C THR A 56 5.12 -3.80 1.44
N LYS A 57 6.42 -3.84 1.75
CA LYS A 57 7.51 -3.48 0.83
C LYS A 57 8.16 -4.71 0.20
N ASP A 58 7.93 -5.90 0.75
CA ASP A 58 8.49 -7.15 0.23
C ASP A 58 7.73 -8.37 0.76
N PRO A 59 6.71 -8.85 0.05
CA PRO A 59 5.90 -9.98 0.49
C PRO A 59 6.51 -11.35 0.16
N ALA A 60 7.78 -11.44 -0.29
CA ALA A 60 8.39 -12.71 -0.68
C ALA A 60 8.24 -13.83 0.37
N PRO A 61 8.38 -13.57 1.69
CA PRO A 61 8.17 -14.60 2.71
C PRO A 61 6.72 -15.10 2.82
N LEU A 62 5.74 -14.32 2.33
CA LEU A 62 4.33 -14.70 2.35
C LEU A 62 3.92 -15.50 1.11
N LEU A 63 4.63 -15.34 -0.02
CA LEU A 63 4.25 -15.98 -1.28
C LEU A 63 4.05 -17.49 -1.19
N PRO A 64 4.90 -18.27 -0.52
CA PRO A 64 4.73 -19.73 -0.38
C PRO A 64 3.42 -20.14 0.33
N TRP A 65 2.82 -19.23 1.09
CA TRP A 65 1.63 -19.49 1.89
C TRP A 65 0.32 -19.06 1.21
N LEU A 66 0.37 -18.51 0.00
CA LEU A 66 -0.84 -18.00 -0.68
C LEU A 66 -1.82 -19.13 -1.05
N ASP A 67 -1.33 -20.33 -1.38
CA ASP A 67 -2.20 -21.49 -1.63
C ASP A 67 -2.97 -21.89 -0.38
N GLU A 68 -2.33 -21.81 0.78
CA GLU A 68 -2.98 -22.08 2.05
C GLU A 68 -4.04 -21.02 2.39
N LEU A 69 -3.75 -19.74 2.15
CA LEU A 69 -4.71 -18.65 2.34
C LEU A 69 -5.94 -18.83 1.44
N ASP A 70 -5.71 -19.22 0.17
CA ASP A 70 -6.77 -19.51 -0.79
C ASP A 70 -7.59 -20.73 -0.33
N GLY A 71 -6.92 -21.79 0.13
CA GLY A 71 -7.55 -23.01 0.66
C GLY A 71 -8.38 -22.78 1.92
N MET A 72 -7.99 -21.82 2.76
CA MET A 72 -8.77 -21.38 3.91
C MET A 72 -9.99 -20.52 3.52
N GLY A 73 -10.11 -20.07 2.27
CA GLY A 73 -11.19 -19.22 1.79
C GLY A 73 -11.01 -17.72 2.02
N TYR A 74 -9.80 -17.25 2.34
CA TYR A 74 -9.56 -15.83 2.49
C TYR A 74 -9.49 -15.12 1.13
N ARG A 75 -10.11 -13.95 1.06
CA ARG A 75 -9.97 -12.99 -0.04
C ARG A 75 -8.98 -11.91 0.41
N TYR A 76 -8.06 -11.51 -0.47
CA TYR A 76 -7.05 -10.53 -0.10
C TYR A 76 -6.54 -9.76 -1.31
N LEU A 77 -6.01 -8.57 -1.04
CA LEU A 77 -5.25 -7.74 -1.98
C LEU A 77 -4.00 -7.18 -1.29
N PHE A 78 -3.09 -6.66 -2.10
CA PHE A 78 -1.82 -6.09 -1.64
C PHE A 78 -1.73 -4.60 -1.97
N GLN A 79 -1.43 -3.82 -0.97
CA GLN A 79 -0.87 -2.47 -1.08
C GLN A 79 0.66 -2.64 -1.07
N PHE A 80 1.26 -2.77 -2.24
CA PHE A 80 2.68 -3.06 -2.38
C PHE A 80 3.47 -1.79 -2.60
N THR A 81 4.20 -1.35 -1.58
CA THR A 81 5.09 -0.19 -1.68
C THR A 81 6.38 -0.59 -2.38
N LEU A 82 6.61 -0.02 -3.55
CA LEU A 82 7.82 -0.20 -4.33
C LEU A 82 8.30 1.15 -4.84
N THR A 83 9.40 1.63 -4.26
CA THR A 83 10.09 2.88 -4.57
C THR A 83 11.47 2.59 -5.15
N PRO A 84 12.07 3.50 -5.89
CA PRO A 84 13.39 3.27 -6.50
C PRO A 84 14.57 3.59 -5.60
N TYR A 85 14.32 3.93 -4.31
CA TYR A 85 15.39 4.31 -3.38
C TYR A 85 16.33 3.14 -3.08
N GLY A 86 17.61 3.46 -2.89
CA GLY A 86 18.64 2.53 -2.49
C GLY A 86 18.67 2.27 -0.97
N PRO A 87 19.66 1.49 -0.52
CA PRO A 87 19.79 1.11 0.89
C PRO A 87 20.10 2.29 1.83
N GLU A 88 20.55 3.41 1.30
CA GLU A 88 20.77 4.66 2.05
C GLU A 88 19.47 5.27 2.59
N ILE A 89 18.35 5.03 1.90
CA ILE A 89 17.02 5.52 2.28
C ILE A 89 16.14 4.37 2.80
N GLU A 90 16.24 3.21 2.18
CA GLU A 90 15.47 2.01 2.55
C GLU A 90 16.39 0.85 2.98
N PRO A 91 17.05 0.97 4.15
CA PRO A 91 17.97 -0.06 4.62
C PRO A 91 17.27 -1.40 4.86
N GLY A 92 17.99 -2.47 4.60
CA GLY A 92 17.53 -3.83 4.89
C GLY A 92 16.51 -4.41 3.91
N LEU A 93 16.09 -3.71 2.85
CA LEU A 93 15.33 -4.33 1.76
C LEU A 93 16.25 -5.21 0.91
N ARG A 94 15.67 -6.25 0.31
CA ARG A 94 16.37 -7.04 -0.71
C ARG A 94 16.71 -6.16 -1.93
N ASP A 95 17.52 -6.69 -2.83
CA ASP A 95 17.78 -6.05 -4.12
C ASP A 95 16.47 -5.66 -4.82
N LYS A 96 16.44 -4.46 -5.40
CA LYS A 96 15.21 -3.92 -6.02
C LYS A 96 14.75 -4.72 -7.23
N ARG A 97 15.63 -5.40 -7.96
CA ARG A 97 15.24 -6.28 -9.07
C ARG A 97 14.47 -7.48 -8.53
N ALA A 98 14.96 -8.09 -7.44
CA ALA A 98 14.27 -9.20 -6.79
C ALA A 98 12.89 -8.79 -6.24
N ILE A 99 12.73 -7.54 -5.75
CA ILE A 99 11.42 -7.02 -5.32
C ILE A 99 10.50 -6.78 -6.51
N VAL A 100 11.01 -6.26 -7.63
CA VAL A 100 10.23 -6.12 -8.89
C VAL A 100 9.77 -7.49 -9.38
N GLU A 101 10.63 -8.50 -9.39
CA GLU A 101 10.28 -9.87 -9.77
C GLU A 101 9.20 -10.46 -8.84
N THR A 102 9.29 -10.19 -7.53
CA THR A 102 8.26 -10.55 -6.54
C THR A 102 6.93 -9.87 -6.84
N PHE A 103 6.93 -8.57 -7.18
CA PHE A 103 5.72 -7.84 -7.59
C PHE A 103 5.09 -8.47 -8.85
N GLN A 104 5.89 -8.74 -9.85
CA GLN A 104 5.45 -9.34 -11.11
C GLN A 104 4.89 -10.75 -10.91
N ALA A 105 5.54 -11.57 -10.08
CA ALA A 105 5.06 -12.91 -9.72
C ALA A 105 3.69 -12.85 -9.03
N LEU A 106 3.55 -11.91 -8.09
CA LEU A 106 2.30 -11.69 -7.37
C LEU A 106 1.19 -11.20 -8.31
N GLY A 107 1.49 -10.25 -9.21
CA GLY A 107 0.54 -9.76 -10.20
C GLY A 107 0.11 -10.82 -11.22
N ARG A 108 1.02 -11.71 -11.65
CA ARG A 108 0.67 -12.87 -12.49
C ARG A 108 -0.28 -13.84 -11.77
N ARG A 109 -0.05 -14.07 -10.48
CA ARG A 109 -0.86 -15.01 -9.69
C ARG A 109 -2.25 -14.44 -9.35
N LEU A 110 -2.32 -13.19 -8.93
CA LEU A 110 -3.54 -12.60 -8.36
C LEU A 110 -4.34 -11.76 -9.35
N GLY A 111 -3.71 -11.31 -10.43
CA GLY A 111 -4.28 -10.33 -11.35
C GLY A 111 -4.02 -8.89 -10.93
N ARG A 112 -4.16 -7.99 -11.90
CA ARG A 112 -3.80 -6.57 -11.79
C ARG A 112 -4.60 -5.81 -10.71
N GLU A 113 -5.84 -6.20 -10.48
CA GLU A 113 -6.73 -5.52 -9.53
C GLU A 113 -6.43 -5.84 -8.07
N ARG A 114 -5.64 -6.88 -7.79
CA ARG A 114 -5.34 -7.33 -6.42
C ARG A 114 -3.93 -6.95 -5.96
N VAL A 115 -3.09 -6.38 -6.81
CA VAL A 115 -1.73 -5.92 -6.49
C VAL A 115 -1.63 -4.44 -6.83
N LEU A 116 -1.82 -3.58 -5.83
CA LEU A 116 -1.83 -2.13 -6.00
C LEU A 116 -0.45 -1.58 -5.69
N TRP A 117 0.13 -0.92 -6.67
CA TRP A 117 1.44 -0.32 -6.51
C TRP A 117 1.36 0.98 -5.70
N ARG A 118 2.27 1.15 -4.74
CA ARG A 118 2.48 2.40 -4.00
C ARG A 118 3.87 2.94 -4.28
N TYR A 119 3.93 4.11 -4.89
CA TYR A 119 5.12 4.93 -5.04
C TYR A 119 5.12 5.98 -3.94
N ASP A 120 5.47 5.57 -2.70
CA ASP A 120 5.15 6.25 -1.46
C ASP A 120 6.21 5.96 -0.37
N PRO A 121 6.81 7.01 0.24
CA PRO A 121 6.66 8.43 -0.08
C PRO A 121 7.58 8.90 -1.21
N ILE A 122 7.20 9.99 -1.87
CA ILE A 122 8.08 10.77 -2.74
C ILE A 122 8.84 11.75 -1.85
N LEU A 123 10.16 11.73 -1.94
CA LEU A 123 11.06 12.60 -1.17
C LEU A 123 12.17 13.14 -2.05
N PHE A 124 12.75 14.26 -1.61
CA PHE A 124 13.87 14.92 -2.27
C PHE A 124 15.12 14.90 -1.38
N THR A 125 16.27 14.91 -2.04
CA THR A 125 17.60 15.18 -1.46
C THR A 125 18.36 16.05 -2.45
N ASP A 126 19.62 16.38 -2.18
CA ASP A 126 20.48 17.08 -3.13
C ASP A 126 20.66 16.28 -4.45
N ALA A 127 20.61 14.97 -4.40
CA ALA A 127 20.78 14.08 -5.56
C ALA A 127 19.44 13.54 -6.14
N ILE A 128 18.35 13.66 -5.40
CA ILE A 128 17.03 13.13 -5.77
C ILE A 128 16.08 14.31 -5.95
N GLY A 129 15.73 14.60 -7.19
CA GLY A 129 14.82 15.69 -7.58
C GLY A 129 13.88 15.24 -8.70
N LEU A 130 13.26 16.20 -9.39
CA LEU A 130 12.27 15.98 -10.45
C LEU A 130 12.74 15.02 -11.54
N THR A 131 13.86 15.31 -12.18
CA THR A 131 14.43 14.50 -13.27
C THR A 131 14.75 13.07 -12.82
N TRP A 132 15.25 12.92 -11.58
CA TRP A 132 15.53 11.62 -11.01
C TRP A 132 14.24 10.80 -10.86
N HIS A 133 13.17 11.42 -10.31
CA HIS A 133 11.86 10.77 -10.18
C HIS A 133 11.26 10.42 -11.54
N GLU A 134 11.35 11.30 -12.51
CA GLU A 134 10.86 11.04 -13.87
C GLU A 134 11.46 9.77 -14.47
N ALA A 135 12.77 9.69 -14.49
CA ALA A 135 13.49 8.55 -15.06
C ALA A 135 13.14 7.24 -14.31
N ARG A 136 13.07 7.29 -12.98
CA ARG A 136 12.83 6.10 -12.14
C ARG A 136 11.38 5.67 -12.16
N PHE A 137 10.45 6.61 -12.12
CA PHE A 137 9.01 6.31 -12.19
C PHE A 137 8.66 5.69 -13.55
N ARG A 138 9.13 6.26 -14.66
CA ARG A 138 8.95 5.70 -16.01
C ARG A 138 9.49 4.27 -16.12
N LYS A 139 10.67 4.00 -15.55
CA LYS A 139 11.25 2.65 -15.50
C LYS A 139 10.37 1.67 -14.73
N LEU A 140 9.83 2.10 -13.58
CA LEU A 140 8.91 1.28 -12.79
C LEU A 140 7.56 1.09 -13.48
N CYS A 141 6.98 2.13 -14.09
CA CYS A 141 5.76 2.00 -14.89
C CYS A 141 5.92 0.92 -15.98
N LYS A 142 7.04 0.97 -16.74
CA LYS A 142 7.34 -0.04 -17.76
C LYS A 142 7.40 -1.46 -17.20
N ALA A 143 7.96 -1.64 -16.00
CA ALA A 143 8.13 -2.95 -15.37
C ALA A 143 6.86 -3.49 -14.71
N LEU A 144 5.99 -2.60 -14.20
CA LEU A 144 4.89 -2.98 -13.31
C LEU A 144 3.50 -2.88 -13.94
N SER A 145 3.30 -2.02 -14.96
CA SER A 145 1.98 -1.79 -15.56
C SER A 145 1.29 -3.05 -16.12
N PRO A 146 1.99 -4.11 -16.56
CA PRO A 146 1.31 -5.35 -16.91
C PRO A 146 0.69 -6.09 -15.71
N PHE A 147 1.08 -5.76 -14.48
CA PHE A 147 0.80 -6.52 -13.26
C PHE A 147 -0.01 -5.75 -12.21
N THR A 148 -0.31 -4.49 -12.48
CA THR A 148 -1.16 -3.62 -11.64
C THR A 148 -2.00 -2.69 -12.51
N ASP A 149 -3.13 -2.27 -12.02
CA ASP A 149 -4.01 -1.30 -12.69
C ASP A 149 -3.92 0.10 -12.09
N GLN A 150 -3.26 0.22 -10.92
CA GLN A 150 -3.23 1.48 -10.17
C GLN A 150 -1.89 1.72 -9.50
N VAL A 151 -1.45 2.98 -9.50
CA VAL A 151 -0.38 3.47 -8.65
C VAL A 151 -0.93 4.52 -7.68
N THR A 152 -0.59 4.36 -6.41
CA THR A 152 -0.86 5.35 -5.36
C THR A 152 0.43 6.11 -5.06
N VAL A 153 0.36 7.43 -5.07
CA VAL A 153 1.48 8.31 -4.72
C VAL A 153 1.19 9.07 -3.43
N SER A 154 2.22 9.41 -2.66
CA SER A 154 2.17 10.41 -1.61
C SER A 154 3.52 11.08 -1.44
N PHE A 155 3.52 12.28 -0.90
CA PHE A 155 4.75 13.03 -0.60
C PHE A 155 5.19 12.78 0.83
N LEU A 156 6.47 12.98 1.08
CA LEU A 156 7.04 12.83 2.41
C LEU A 156 6.44 13.86 3.37
N ASP A 157 5.85 13.37 4.48
CA ASP A 157 5.42 14.23 5.59
C ASP A 157 6.54 14.39 6.60
N PRO A 158 6.95 15.62 6.94
CA PRO A 158 7.88 15.83 8.02
C PRO A 158 7.23 15.50 9.37
N TYR A 159 7.85 14.60 10.13
CA TYR A 159 7.40 14.30 11.50
C TYR A 159 8.06 15.28 12.49
N PRO A 160 7.28 16.01 13.29
CA PRO A 160 7.81 16.93 14.30
C PRO A 160 8.83 16.22 15.21
N GLY A 161 9.98 16.86 15.42
CA GLY A 161 11.03 16.37 16.32
C GLY A 161 11.88 15.20 15.81
N ARG A 162 11.71 14.77 14.54
CA ARG A 162 12.59 13.78 13.92
C ARG A 162 13.53 14.44 12.91
N PRO A 163 14.87 14.27 13.06
CA PRO A 163 15.82 14.70 12.04
C PRO A 163 15.54 14.02 10.71
N MET A 164 15.53 14.78 9.62
CA MET A 164 15.24 14.26 8.29
C MET A 164 16.47 13.73 7.55
N GLY A 165 17.68 13.87 8.11
CA GLY A 165 18.91 13.29 7.55
C GLY A 165 19.20 13.70 6.11
N GLY A 166 18.93 14.97 5.73
CA GLY A 166 19.07 15.44 4.35
C GLY A 166 17.88 15.12 3.43
N LEU A 167 16.86 14.40 3.93
CA LEU A 167 15.62 14.20 3.22
C LEU A 167 14.71 15.42 3.39
N ARG A 168 14.00 15.81 2.34
CA ARG A 168 12.95 16.84 2.43
C ARG A 168 11.71 16.46 1.62
N PRO A 169 10.54 16.98 1.98
CA PRO A 169 9.40 16.95 1.07
C PRO A 169 9.66 17.89 -0.12
N PRO A 170 9.06 17.62 -1.28
CA PRO A 170 8.97 18.62 -2.34
C PRO A 170 8.14 19.82 -1.86
N ASN A 171 8.48 21.03 -2.32
CA ASN A 171 7.66 22.23 -2.10
C ASN A 171 6.41 22.21 -3.01
N ALA A 172 5.52 23.20 -2.84
CA ALA A 172 4.23 23.23 -3.56
C ALA A 172 4.41 23.28 -5.10
N LEU A 173 5.41 24.00 -5.61
CA LEU A 173 5.68 24.07 -7.05
C LEU A 173 6.24 22.71 -7.54
N GLU A 174 7.21 22.15 -6.85
CA GLU A 174 7.77 20.85 -7.15
C GLU A 174 6.71 19.73 -7.10
N MET A 175 5.73 19.82 -6.18
CA MET A 175 4.61 18.88 -6.13
C MET A 175 3.73 18.96 -7.39
N GLN A 176 3.45 20.16 -7.90
CA GLN A 176 2.66 20.33 -9.13
C GLN A 176 3.44 19.83 -10.36
N GLU A 177 4.73 20.14 -10.46
CA GLU A 177 5.58 19.65 -11.54
C GLU A 177 5.71 18.12 -11.53
N LEU A 178 5.91 17.53 -10.35
CA LEU A 178 5.87 16.07 -10.18
C LEU A 178 4.52 15.49 -10.57
N ALA A 179 3.42 16.08 -10.13
CA ALA A 179 2.08 15.60 -10.43
C ALA A 179 1.83 15.60 -11.95
N ALA A 180 2.22 16.67 -12.66
CA ALA A 180 2.10 16.74 -14.12
C ALA A 180 2.89 15.61 -14.80
N MET A 181 4.15 15.41 -14.39
CA MET A 181 5.03 14.37 -14.95
C MET A 181 4.53 12.95 -14.61
N LEU A 182 4.16 12.70 -13.36
CA LEU A 182 3.66 11.40 -12.92
C LEU A 182 2.33 11.05 -13.60
N GLY A 183 1.40 12.01 -13.69
CA GLY A 183 0.11 11.83 -14.36
C GLY A 183 0.28 11.50 -15.84
N GLN A 184 1.12 12.27 -16.56
CA GLN A 184 1.41 12.01 -17.97
C GLN A 184 2.05 10.62 -18.15
N THR A 185 3.05 10.28 -17.33
CA THR A 185 3.70 8.97 -17.42
C THR A 185 2.73 7.83 -17.12
N ALA A 186 1.91 7.93 -16.06
CA ALA A 186 0.93 6.90 -15.72
C ALA A 186 -0.07 6.67 -16.87
N LYS A 187 -0.52 7.76 -17.53
CA LYS A 187 -1.40 7.68 -18.71
C LYS A 187 -0.76 6.92 -19.88
N GLU A 188 0.52 7.16 -20.16
CA GLU A 188 1.27 6.46 -21.22
C GLU A 188 1.33 4.93 -20.99
N TYR A 189 1.33 4.51 -19.72
CA TYR A 189 1.36 3.10 -19.32
C TYR A 189 -0.02 2.53 -18.94
N HIS A 190 -1.11 3.26 -19.19
CA HIS A 190 -2.49 2.85 -18.87
C HIS A 190 -2.69 2.47 -17.38
N LEU A 191 -2.04 3.23 -16.49
CA LEU A 191 -2.20 3.12 -15.04
C LEU A 191 -3.14 4.20 -14.52
N SER A 192 -4.09 3.82 -13.68
CA SER A 192 -4.79 4.79 -12.82
C SER A 192 -3.80 5.32 -11.79
N ILE A 193 -3.74 6.64 -11.61
CA ILE A 193 -2.89 7.27 -10.61
C ILE A 193 -3.74 8.03 -9.60
N VAL A 194 -3.45 7.84 -8.31
CA VAL A 194 -4.20 8.44 -7.21
C VAL A 194 -3.24 8.94 -6.11
N ALA A 195 -3.57 10.07 -5.49
CA ALA A 195 -2.81 10.66 -4.41
C ALA A 195 -3.42 10.34 -3.03
N CYS A 196 -2.60 9.90 -2.08
CA CYS A 196 -3.05 9.47 -0.76
C CYS A 196 -2.95 10.60 0.28
N CYS A 197 -4.09 11.17 0.68
CA CYS A 197 -4.19 12.17 1.76
C CYS A 197 -3.35 13.43 1.53
N GLU A 198 -3.19 13.84 0.29
CA GLU A 198 -2.49 15.07 -0.04
C GLU A 198 -3.43 16.28 0.02
N ALA A 199 -2.91 17.41 0.52
CA ALA A 199 -3.67 18.66 0.62
C ALA A 199 -3.86 19.36 -0.73
N GLY A 200 -2.99 19.10 -1.71
CA GLY A 200 -3.04 19.67 -3.05
C GLY A 200 -4.14 19.08 -3.92
N ASP A 201 -4.64 19.87 -4.85
CA ASP A 201 -5.47 19.38 -5.96
C ASP A 201 -4.57 19.00 -7.14
N PHE A 202 -4.55 17.72 -7.48
CA PHE A 202 -3.79 17.17 -8.58
C PHE A 202 -4.69 16.62 -9.71
N SER A 203 -5.99 16.87 -9.61
CA SER A 203 -6.98 16.48 -10.63
C SER A 203 -6.71 17.06 -12.02
N PRO A 204 -6.15 18.29 -12.18
CA PRO A 204 -5.75 18.81 -13.50
C PRO A 204 -4.69 17.96 -14.20
N HIS A 205 -3.93 17.15 -13.43
CA HIS A 205 -2.90 16.25 -13.95
C HIS A 205 -3.41 14.80 -14.09
N GLY A 206 -4.71 14.57 -13.95
CA GLY A 206 -5.31 13.22 -14.04
C GLY A 206 -5.09 12.36 -12.80
N ILE A 207 -4.63 12.93 -11.69
CA ILE A 207 -4.41 12.22 -10.43
C ILE A 207 -5.65 12.35 -9.55
N GLY A 208 -6.29 11.21 -9.30
CA GLY A 208 -7.47 11.14 -8.44
C GLY A 208 -7.12 11.10 -6.95
N ARG A 209 -8.13 11.15 -6.09
CA ARG A 209 -7.96 10.92 -4.64
C ARG A 209 -7.92 9.44 -4.33
N ALA A 210 -6.96 8.99 -3.53
CA ALA A 210 -6.82 7.60 -3.14
C ALA A 210 -7.82 7.20 -2.05
N ALA A 211 -8.33 5.98 -2.21
CA ALA A 211 -8.88 5.18 -1.12
C ALA A 211 -8.02 3.90 -1.01
N CYS A 212 -7.09 3.85 -0.05
CA CYS A 212 -6.21 2.69 0.10
C CYS A 212 -6.98 1.44 0.54
N ILE A 213 -8.10 1.62 1.24
CA ILE A 213 -9.13 0.60 1.47
C ILE A 213 -10.34 1.07 0.66
N ASP A 214 -10.36 0.66 -0.61
CA ASP A 214 -11.35 1.08 -1.60
C ASP A 214 -12.57 0.15 -1.52
N TRP A 215 -13.73 0.73 -1.25
CA TRP A 215 -14.98 0.00 -1.11
C TRP A 215 -15.35 -0.75 -2.40
N ALA A 216 -15.37 -0.07 -3.54
CA ALA A 216 -15.80 -0.68 -4.79
C ALA A 216 -14.86 -1.83 -5.22
N ARG A 217 -13.56 -1.67 -5.02
CA ARG A 217 -12.56 -2.73 -5.28
C ARG A 217 -12.77 -3.93 -4.37
N LEU A 218 -13.04 -3.69 -3.09
CA LEU A 218 -13.29 -4.76 -2.13
C LEU A 218 -14.59 -5.50 -2.42
N GLU A 219 -15.66 -4.81 -2.84
CA GLU A 219 -16.89 -5.48 -3.26
C GLU A 219 -16.70 -6.37 -4.48
N ARG A 220 -15.93 -5.90 -5.49
CA ARG A 220 -15.56 -6.75 -6.63
C ARG A 220 -14.77 -7.98 -6.18
N LEU A 221 -13.79 -7.80 -5.29
CA LEU A 221 -13.00 -8.89 -4.73
C LEU A 221 -13.86 -9.91 -3.98
N CYS A 222 -14.86 -9.44 -3.24
CA CYS A 222 -15.73 -10.28 -2.41
C CYS A 222 -16.91 -10.89 -3.20
N GLY A 223 -17.21 -10.36 -4.38
CA GLY A 223 -18.32 -10.82 -5.22
C GLY A 223 -19.70 -10.40 -4.69
N GLY A 224 -19.78 -9.31 -3.91
CA GLY A 224 -21.04 -8.80 -3.38
C GLY A 224 -20.86 -7.60 -2.45
N PRO A 225 -22.00 -7.04 -1.99
CA PRO A 225 -22.00 -5.84 -1.18
C PRO A 225 -21.36 -6.07 0.21
N LEU A 226 -20.61 -5.06 0.66
CA LEU A 226 -19.96 -5.06 1.97
C LEU A 226 -20.57 -3.99 2.89
N ARG A 227 -20.66 -4.30 4.19
CA ARG A 227 -21.08 -3.33 5.21
C ARG A 227 -19.88 -2.50 5.67
N LEU A 228 -19.56 -1.46 4.92
CA LEU A 228 -18.46 -0.56 5.20
C LEU A 228 -18.97 0.85 5.45
N GLY A 229 -18.17 1.64 6.18
CA GLY A 229 -18.38 3.07 6.39
C GLY A 229 -17.08 3.84 6.26
N PRO A 230 -17.14 5.18 6.17
CA PRO A 230 -15.94 6.02 6.14
C PRO A 230 -15.07 5.79 7.38
N ASP A 231 -13.76 5.65 7.19
CA ASP A 231 -12.79 5.51 8.28
C ASP A 231 -12.50 6.88 8.93
N ARG A 232 -13.26 7.22 9.95
CA ARG A 232 -13.12 8.49 10.70
C ARG A 232 -11.84 8.59 11.52
N GLY A 233 -11.11 7.50 11.68
CA GLY A 233 -9.82 7.46 12.38
C GLY A 233 -8.62 7.84 11.50
N GLN A 234 -8.86 8.17 10.23
CA GLN A 234 -7.83 8.57 9.28
C GLN A 234 -7.63 10.09 9.26
N ARG A 235 -6.57 10.53 8.55
CA ARG A 235 -6.31 11.95 8.33
C ARG A 235 -7.49 12.61 7.58
N PRO A 236 -7.72 13.92 7.78
CA PRO A 236 -8.66 14.68 6.94
C PRO A 236 -8.36 14.48 5.45
N GLY A 237 -9.39 14.25 4.66
CA GLY A 237 -9.26 14.01 3.20
C GLY A 237 -8.94 12.57 2.80
N CYS A 238 -8.76 11.63 3.76
CA CYS A 238 -8.61 10.21 3.44
C CYS A 238 -9.93 9.62 2.93
N GLY A 239 -9.90 8.98 1.76
CA GLY A 239 -11.04 8.28 1.17
C GLY A 239 -11.21 6.83 1.63
N CYS A 240 -10.46 6.38 2.65
CA CYS A 240 -10.52 5.00 3.11
C CYS A 240 -11.83 4.64 3.81
N TRP A 241 -12.23 3.39 3.63
CA TRP A 241 -13.39 2.78 4.27
C TRP A 241 -12.97 1.79 5.36
N THR A 242 -13.83 1.56 6.31
CA THR A 242 -13.63 0.57 7.37
C THR A 242 -14.91 -0.23 7.58
N SER A 243 -14.79 -1.47 8.00
CA SER A 243 -15.92 -2.22 8.50
C SER A 243 -16.36 -1.65 9.85
N ALA A 244 -17.66 -1.71 10.13
CA ALA A 244 -18.15 -1.39 11.47
C ALA A 244 -17.34 -2.18 12.51
N ALA A 245 -16.95 -1.50 13.59
CA ALA A 245 -16.27 -2.18 14.69
C ALA A 245 -17.22 -3.25 15.28
N ILE A 246 -16.79 -4.50 15.21
CA ILE A 246 -17.44 -5.62 15.86
C ILE A 246 -17.12 -5.58 17.34
#